data_d1e80cd2ecc4e9ee356ca3961da6093a
#
_entry.id   d1e80cd2ecc4e9ee356ca3961da6093a
#
_cell.length_a   1.000
_cell.length_b   1.000
_cell.length_c   1.000
_cell.angle_alpha   90.00
_cell.angle_beta   90.00
_cell.angle_gamma   90.00
#
_symmetry.space_group_name_H-M   'P 1'
#
loop_
_entity.id
_entity.type
_entity.pdbx_description
1 polymer ?
#
loop_
_entity_poly.entity_id
_entity_poly.type
_entity_poly.pdbx_seq_one_letter_code
_entity_poly.pdbx_strand_id
1 'polypeptide(L)'
;MSQLNFTYPITATFRMITLSPEVQVKNSSDELLMQVKQKLLTLREATTVYADLEKTVPLYHIKADRISGFRAVHRITKAQGGEAVGSVKATGLRSLWKTHYDVTDAQDRPLFYIQEENPWIKFLDALLDDIPLIGPIAATFIQPSYLLKDASGTAHYRIVKRRSFVARHFSLEHLGTTADFPAELVALSLIQTIFLERNRGGA
;
A
#
# COMPACT_ATOMS: atom_id res chain seq x y z
N MET A 1 -11.93 -20.83 -9.85
CA MET A 1 -10.95 -19.93 -9.22
C MET A 1 -11.04 -20.15 -7.73
N SER A 2 -9.96 -20.58 -7.07
CA SER A 2 -9.93 -20.70 -5.62
C SER A 2 -10.13 -19.32 -5.02
N GLN A 3 -11.03 -19.21 -4.08
CA GLN A 3 -11.30 -17.97 -3.36
C GLN A 3 -10.08 -17.63 -2.51
N LEU A 4 -9.53 -16.41 -2.65
CA LEU A 4 -8.39 -15.97 -1.86
C LEU A 4 -8.77 -15.94 -0.38
N ASN A 5 -7.98 -16.58 0.46
CA ASN A 5 -8.23 -16.69 1.90
C ASN A 5 -7.54 -15.55 2.66
N PHE A 6 -8.25 -14.44 2.85
CA PHE A 6 -7.74 -13.26 3.55
C PHE A 6 -7.84 -13.42 5.07
N THR A 7 -6.85 -14.09 5.69
CA THR A 7 -6.69 -14.16 7.15
C THR A 7 -5.60 -13.20 7.60
N TYR A 8 -5.88 -12.43 8.66
CA TYR A 8 -4.97 -11.39 9.18
C TYR A 8 -4.08 -11.91 10.30
N PRO A 9 -2.85 -11.34 10.47
CA PRO A 9 -2.28 -10.25 9.68
C PRO A 9 -1.89 -10.67 8.27
N ILE A 10 -2.09 -9.79 7.29
CA ILE A 10 -1.57 -9.95 5.94
C ILE A 10 -0.19 -9.31 5.89
N THR A 11 0.80 -10.02 5.35
CA THR A 11 2.17 -9.52 5.19
C THR A 11 2.47 -9.20 3.73
N ALA A 12 3.08 -8.05 3.47
CA ALA A 12 3.58 -7.66 2.17
C ALA A 12 5.10 -7.48 2.24
N THR A 13 5.85 -8.29 1.50
CA THR A 13 7.30 -8.24 1.43
C THR A 13 7.76 -7.63 0.12
N PHE A 14 8.40 -6.48 0.23
CA PHE A 14 8.96 -5.75 -0.90
C PHE A 14 10.43 -6.13 -1.12
N ARG A 15 10.74 -6.71 -2.28
CA ARG A 15 12.10 -7.06 -2.68
C ARG A 15 12.76 -5.90 -3.42
N MET A 16 13.86 -5.37 -2.87
CA MET A 16 14.55 -4.19 -3.39
C MET A 16 15.60 -4.50 -4.47
N ILE A 17 15.99 -5.77 -4.62
CA ILE A 17 17.17 -6.19 -5.42
C ILE A 17 16.81 -6.43 -6.90
N THR A 18 15.59 -6.19 -7.33
CA THR A 18 15.15 -6.43 -8.70
C THR A 18 15.04 -5.15 -9.51
N LEU A 19 15.38 -5.22 -10.82
CA LEU A 19 15.19 -4.12 -11.78
C LEU A 19 13.73 -3.67 -11.89
N SER A 20 12.79 -4.55 -11.54
CA SER A 20 11.36 -4.24 -11.44
C SER A 20 10.90 -4.48 -10.00
N PRO A 21 10.22 -3.52 -9.37
CA PRO A 21 9.70 -3.69 -8.02
C PRO A 21 8.72 -4.85 -7.93
N GLU A 22 8.95 -5.73 -6.98
CA GLU A 22 8.08 -6.87 -6.71
C GLU A 22 7.64 -6.88 -5.25
N VAL A 23 6.38 -7.25 -5.03
CA VAL A 23 5.81 -7.43 -3.69
C VAL A 23 5.15 -8.80 -3.62
N GLN A 24 5.49 -9.58 -2.60
CA GLN A 24 4.76 -10.79 -2.23
C GLN A 24 3.80 -10.48 -1.10
N VAL A 25 2.54 -10.86 -1.27
CA VAL A 25 1.50 -10.70 -0.26
C VAL A 25 1.05 -12.07 0.22
N LYS A 26 1.11 -12.31 1.53
CA LYS A 26 0.77 -13.56 2.17
C LYS A 26 -0.21 -13.33 3.32
N ASN A 27 -1.01 -14.34 3.62
CA ASN A 27 -1.92 -14.32 4.76
C ASN A 27 -1.21 -14.75 6.07
N SER A 28 -1.95 -14.82 7.18
CA SER A 28 -1.41 -15.21 8.48
C SER A 28 -0.88 -16.65 8.54
N SER A 29 -1.29 -17.52 7.63
CA SER A 29 -0.80 -18.91 7.48
C SER A 29 0.39 -19.03 6.53
N ASP A 30 1.01 -17.90 6.12
CA ASP A 30 2.11 -17.81 5.14
C ASP A 30 1.74 -18.29 3.71
N GLU A 31 0.43 -18.41 3.42
CA GLU A 31 -0.05 -18.77 2.08
C GLU A 31 0.04 -17.55 1.15
N LEU A 32 0.50 -17.76 -0.07
CA LEU A 32 0.58 -16.70 -1.08
C LEU A 32 -0.84 -16.26 -1.49
N LEU A 33 -1.15 -15.00 -1.26
CA LEU A 33 -2.36 -14.37 -1.78
C LEU A 33 -2.11 -13.73 -3.14
N MET A 34 -1.01 -12.99 -3.27
CA MET A 34 -0.72 -12.19 -4.45
C MET A 34 0.79 -12.05 -4.67
N GLN A 35 1.22 -12.16 -5.92
CA GLN A 35 2.54 -11.74 -6.40
C GLN A 35 2.36 -10.50 -7.26
N VAL A 36 3.04 -9.42 -6.94
CA VAL A 36 2.85 -8.12 -7.58
C VAL A 36 4.10 -7.70 -8.33
N LYS A 37 3.94 -7.21 -9.54
CA LYS A 37 5.01 -6.65 -10.36
C LYS A 37 4.62 -5.29 -10.91
N GLN A 38 5.44 -4.26 -10.63
CA GLN A 38 5.27 -2.92 -11.18
C GLN A 38 6.15 -2.75 -12.43
N LYS A 39 5.58 -2.21 -13.50
CA LYS A 39 6.32 -1.82 -14.70
C LYS A 39 6.92 -0.42 -14.51
N LEU A 40 8.25 -0.29 -14.60
CA LEU A 40 8.95 0.99 -14.37
C LEU A 40 9.05 1.89 -15.62
N LEU A 41 9.09 1.30 -16.80
CA LEU A 41 9.37 2.02 -18.05
C LEU A 41 8.09 2.31 -18.85
N THR A 42 7.02 2.68 -18.19
CA THR A 42 5.76 3.07 -18.84
C THR A 42 5.46 4.55 -18.59
N LEU A 43 4.89 5.23 -19.58
CA LEU A 43 4.45 6.62 -19.46
C LEU A 43 3.43 6.82 -18.32
N ARG A 44 2.68 5.77 -17.96
CA ARG A 44 1.78 5.74 -16.83
C ARG A 44 2.13 4.57 -15.92
N GLU A 45 2.05 4.78 -14.62
CA GLU A 45 2.26 3.71 -13.66
C GLU A 45 1.29 2.57 -13.90
N ALA A 46 1.82 1.36 -14.03
CA ALA A 46 1.05 0.15 -14.25
C ALA A 46 1.60 -0.98 -13.39
N THR A 47 0.70 -1.60 -12.63
CA THR A 47 0.99 -2.73 -11.76
C THR A 47 0.11 -3.89 -12.16
N THR A 48 0.68 -5.09 -12.26
CA THR A 48 -0.07 -6.34 -12.43
C THR A 48 0.08 -7.18 -11.17
N VAL A 49 -1.05 -7.71 -10.70
CA VAL A 49 -1.16 -8.59 -9.55
C VAL A 49 -1.47 -9.99 -10.06
N TYR A 50 -0.71 -10.98 -9.62
CA TYR A 50 -0.80 -12.39 -10.04
C TYR A 50 -1.17 -13.29 -8.87
N ALA A 51 -1.76 -14.45 -9.14
CA ALA A 51 -2.07 -15.47 -8.16
C ALA A 51 -0.84 -16.32 -7.79
N ASP A 52 0.19 -16.34 -8.64
CA ASP A 52 1.33 -17.25 -8.59
C ASP A 52 2.68 -16.50 -8.64
N LEU A 53 3.72 -17.14 -8.14
CA LEU A 53 5.10 -16.61 -8.13
C LEU A 53 5.68 -16.51 -9.54
N GLU A 54 5.31 -17.41 -10.43
CA GLU A 54 5.73 -17.46 -11.83
C GLU A 54 5.13 -16.34 -12.68
N LYS A 55 4.10 -15.64 -12.14
CA LYS A 55 3.40 -14.53 -12.80
C LYS A 55 2.70 -14.95 -14.09
N THR A 56 2.08 -16.13 -14.07
CA THR A 56 1.37 -16.72 -15.21
C THR A 56 -0.14 -16.45 -15.15
N VAL A 57 -0.70 -16.28 -13.94
CA VAL A 57 -2.14 -16.07 -13.72
C VAL A 57 -2.40 -14.65 -13.19
N PRO A 58 -2.69 -13.67 -14.08
CA PRO A 58 -3.02 -12.33 -13.64
C PRO A 58 -4.40 -12.28 -12.99
N LEU A 59 -4.48 -11.63 -11.82
CA LEU A 59 -5.71 -11.39 -11.05
C LEU A 59 -6.25 -9.98 -11.26
N TYR A 60 -5.35 -8.96 -11.14
CA TYR A 60 -5.74 -7.54 -11.20
C TYR A 60 -4.73 -6.71 -11.98
N HIS A 61 -5.24 -5.62 -12.54
CA HIS A 61 -4.43 -4.52 -13.07
C HIS A 61 -4.72 -3.25 -12.29
N ILE A 62 -3.66 -2.53 -11.90
CA ILE A 62 -3.74 -1.21 -11.29
C ILE A 62 -3.08 -0.24 -12.24
N LYS A 63 -3.81 0.76 -12.73
CA LYS A 63 -3.30 1.73 -13.71
C LYS A 63 -3.63 3.16 -13.28
N ALA A 64 -2.64 4.05 -13.38
CA ALA A 64 -2.85 5.48 -13.19
C ALA A 64 -3.63 6.08 -14.36
N ASP A 65 -4.56 6.99 -14.07
CA ASP A 65 -5.35 7.71 -15.07
C ASP A 65 -4.53 8.75 -15.85
N ARG A 66 -3.39 9.19 -15.29
CA ARG A 66 -2.48 10.19 -15.88
C ARG A 66 -1.00 9.83 -15.68
N ILE A 67 -0.13 10.52 -16.41
CA ILE A 67 1.30 10.19 -16.53
C ILE A 67 2.07 10.33 -15.22
N SER A 68 1.76 11.28 -14.39
CA SER A 68 2.29 11.40 -13.02
C SER A 68 1.57 12.52 -12.26
N GLY A 69 1.79 12.59 -10.97
CA GLY A 69 1.34 13.66 -10.12
C GLY A 69 0.57 13.20 -8.89
N PHE A 70 0.62 14.03 -7.85
CA PHE A 70 -0.01 13.79 -6.55
C PHE A 70 -1.53 13.65 -6.59
N ARG A 71 -2.16 13.78 -7.77
CA ARG A 71 -3.61 13.65 -7.99
C ARG A 71 -3.96 12.51 -8.93
N ALA A 72 -3.01 11.62 -9.26
CA ALA A 72 -3.30 10.47 -10.09
C ALA A 72 -4.28 9.53 -9.35
N VAL A 73 -5.29 9.08 -10.07
CA VAL A 73 -6.21 8.04 -9.60
C VAL A 73 -5.71 6.71 -10.14
N HIS A 74 -5.43 5.78 -9.25
CA HIS A 74 -4.99 4.43 -9.60
C HIS A 74 -6.21 3.51 -9.62
N ARG A 75 -6.73 3.24 -10.81
CA ARG A 75 -7.89 2.37 -10.99
C ARG A 75 -7.50 0.90 -10.94
N ILE A 76 -8.28 0.13 -10.21
CA ILE A 76 -8.10 -1.31 -10.01
C ILE A 76 -9.17 -2.04 -10.80
N THR A 77 -8.75 -2.95 -11.67
CA THR A 77 -9.66 -3.78 -12.46
C THR A 77 -9.25 -5.25 -12.35
N LYS A 78 -10.23 -6.15 -12.46
CA LYS A 78 -9.93 -7.58 -12.64
C LYS A 78 -9.21 -7.80 -13.96
N ALA A 79 -8.22 -8.69 -14.00
CA ALA A 79 -7.48 -9.00 -15.22
C ALA A 79 -8.36 -9.73 -16.24
N GLN A 80 -9.23 -10.60 -15.75
CA GLN A 80 -10.24 -11.28 -16.56
C GLN A 80 -11.53 -10.43 -16.58
N GLY A 81 -12.03 -10.11 -17.76
CA GLY A 81 -13.26 -9.33 -17.94
C GLY A 81 -13.12 -7.82 -17.76
N GLY A 82 -12.04 -7.31 -17.14
CA GLY A 82 -11.81 -5.88 -17.00
C GLY A 82 -12.75 -5.16 -16.03
N GLU A 83 -13.52 -5.90 -15.21
CA GLU A 83 -14.46 -5.34 -14.24
C GLU A 83 -13.73 -4.42 -13.25
N ALA A 84 -14.33 -3.26 -12.98
CA ALA A 84 -13.83 -2.34 -11.97
C ALA A 84 -13.96 -2.97 -10.57
N VAL A 85 -12.91 -2.81 -9.75
CA VAL A 85 -12.88 -3.22 -8.35
C VAL A 85 -12.95 -2.00 -7.44
N GLY A 86 -12.26 -0.93 -7.83
CA GLY A 86 -12.19 0.32 -7.09
C GLY A 86 -11.04 1.20 -7.54
N SER A 87 -10.71 2.20 -6.72
CA SER A 87 -9.56 3.05 -7.00
C SER A 87 -8.87 3.55 -5.73
N VAL A 88 -7.60 3.93 -5.87
CA VAL A 88 -6.80 4.59 -4.83
C VAL A 88 -6.30 5.92 -5.37
N LYS A 89 -6.53 7.00 -4.64
CA LYS A 89 -6.13 8.35 -4.99
C LYS A 89 -5.35 9.00 -3.86
N ALA A 90 -4.14 9.47 -4.14
CA ALA A 90 -3.42 10.30 -3.20
C ALA A 90 -4.06 11.70 -3.13
N THR A 91 -4.51 12.09 -1.94
CA THR A 91 -5.09 13.41 -1.66
C THR A 91 -4.24 14.14 -0.65
N GLY A 92 -3.19 14.82 -1.08
CA GLY A 92 -2.27 15.27 -0.08
C GLY A 92 -1.37 16.45 -0.38
N LEU A 93 -1.83 17.47 -1.12
CA LEU A 93 -1.12 18.76 -1.15
C LEU A 93 -1.65 19.79 -0.13
N ARG A 94 -2.71 19.49 0.62
CA ARG A 94 -3.23 20.42 1.64
C ARG A 94 -2.49 20.35 2.98
N SER A 95 -1.65 19.33 3.17
CA SER A 95 -0.77 19.26 4.33
C SER A 95 0.51 18.56 3.90
N LEU A 96 1.61 19.29 3.83
CA LEU A 96 2.97 18.76 3.70
C LEU A 96 3.32 17.72 4.80
N TRP A 97 2.43 17.59 5.79
CA TRP A 97 2.66 16.90 7.05
C TRP A 97 1.91 15.57 7.17
N LYS A 98 0.93 15.25 6.30
CA LYS A 98 0.11 14.04 6.50
C LYS A 98 -0.22 13.35 5.18
N THR A 99 0.24 12.12 5.05
CA THR A 99 -0.12 11.24 3.93
C THR A 99 -1.58 10.82 4.05
N HIS A 100 -2.34 10.96 2.95
CA HIS A 100 -3.74 10.58 2.88
C HIS A 100 -4.07 9.97 1.51
N TYR A 101 -4.74 8.82 1.52
CA TYR A 101 -5.19 8.12 0.33
C TYR A 101 -6.67 7.82 0.44
N ASP A 102 -7.49 8.34 -0.48
CA ASP A 102 -8.89 7.97 -0.59
C ASP A 102 -9.03 6.67 -1.39
N VAL A 103 -9.88 5.78 -0.93
CA VAL A 103 -10.22 4.51 -1.59
C VAL A 103 -11.70 4.49 -1.88
N THR A 104 -12.05 4.20 -3.15
CA THR A 104 -13.42 4.13 -3.63
C THR A 104 -13.75 2.72 -4.13
N ASP A 105 -15.03 2.41 -4.18
CA ASP A 105 -15.53 1.19 -4.82
C ASP A 105 -15.52 1.29 -6.35
N ALA A 106 -16.07 0.24 -7.00
CA ALA A 106 -16.19 0.15 -8.45
C ALA A 106 -17.09 1.24 -9.09
N GLN A 107 -17.95 1.89 -8.30
CA GLN A 107 -18.84 2.97 -8.70
C GLN A 107 -18.31 4.36 -8.30
N ASP A 108 -17.02 4.46 -7.96
CA ASP A 108 -16.36 5.67 -7.46
C ASP A 108 -16.97 6.22 -6.15
N ARG A 109 -17.70 5.42 -5.37
CA ARG A 109 -18.22 5.82 -4.06
C ARG A 109 -17.13 5.68 -2.99
N PRO A 110 -16.92 6.69 -2.13
CA PRO A 110 -15.95 6.59 -1.04
C PRO A 110 -16.27 5.43 -0.09
N LEU A 111 -15.28 4.58 0.19
CA LEU A 111 -15.39 3.47 1.13
C LEU A 111 -14.61 3.73 2.41
N PHE A 112 -13.34 4.04 2.26
CA PHE A 112 -12.43 4.29 3.37
C PHE A 112 -11.26 5.16 2.91
N TYR A 113 -10.47 5.63 3.85
CA TYR A 113 -9.22 6.32 3.56
C TYR A 113 -8.08 5.76 4.40
N ILE A 114 -6.86 5.86 3.86
CA ILE A 114 -5.63 5.46 4.52
C ILE A 114 -4.89 6.72 4.92
N GLN A 115 -4.54 6.85 6.21
CA GLN A 115 -3.92 8.02 6.78
C GLN A 115 -2.75 7.63 7.67
N GLU A 116 -1.66 8.38 7.60
CA GLU A 116 -0.54 8.23 8.52
C GLU A 116 -1.01 8.43 9.97
N GLU A 117 -0.66 7.49 10.84
CA GLU A 117 -1.12 7.47 12.24
C GLU A 117 -0.48 8.59 13.05
N ASN A 118 0.82 8.78 12.88
CA ASN A 118 1.57 9.80 13.60
C ASN A 118 2.48 10.63 12.65
N PRO A 119 2.02 11.76 12.13
CA PRO A 119 2.80 12.61 11.24
C PRO A 119 4.01 13.28 11.92
N TRP A 120 4.01 13.39 13.26
CA TRP A 120 5.12 13.94 14.02
C TRP A 120 6.40 13.09 13.95
N ILE A 121 6.26 11.83 13.60
CA ILE A 121 7.39 10.92 13.40
C ILE A 121 8.33 11.46 12.32
N LYS A 122 7.79 11.94 11.19
CA LYS A 122 8.60 12.52 10.10
C LYS A 122 9.31 13.82 10.51
N PHE A 123 8.66 14.60 11.37
CA PHE A 123 9.26 15.83 11.90
C PHE A 123 10.40 15.53 12.87
N LEU A 124 10.23 14.54 13.74
CA LEU A 124 11.28 14.06 14.63
C LEU A 124 12.44 13.43 13.86
N ASP A 125 12.17 12.65 12.81
CA ASP A 125 13.19 12.05 11.92
C ASP A 125 14.04 13.16 11.28
N ALA A 126 13.40 14.19 10.72
CA ALA A 126 14.09 15.34 10.12
C ALA A 126 14.89 16.17 11.13
N LEU A 127 14.41 16.31 12.38
CA LEU A 127 15.12 17.02 13.45
C LEU A 127 16.31 16.24 14.01
N LEU A 128 16.24 14.90 13.97
CA LEU A 128 17.27 14.01 14.50
C LEU A 128 18.31 13.63 13.45
N ASP A 129 18.00 13.75 12.16
CA ASP A 129 18.94 13.50 11.06
C ASP A 129 20.16 14.45 11.10
N ASP A 130 19.98 15.67 11.64
CA ASP A 130 21.06 16.66 11.81
C ASP A 130 21.97 16.39 13.02
N ILE A 131 21.64 15.38 13.86
CA ILE A 131 22.45 15.05 15.05
C ILE A 131 23.30 13.82 14.76
N PRO A 132 24.65 13.96 14.60
CA PRO A 132 25.55 12.84 14.40
C PRO A 132 25.41 11.83 15.53
N LEU A 133 25.30 10.53 15.22
CA LEU A 133 25.10 9.39 16.13
C LEU A 133 23.66 9.13 16.64
N ILE A 134 22.80 10.12 16.75
CA ILE A 134 21.42 9.92 17.23
C ILE A 134 20.47 9.63 16.05
N GLY A 135 20.65 10.29 14.91
CA GLY A 135 19.82 10.12 13.72
C GLY A 135 19.69 8.67 13.25
N PRO A 136 20.79 7.92 13.01
CA PRO A 136 20.72 6.52 12.59
C PRO A 136 20.07 5.58 13.61
N ILE A 137 20.21 5.86 14.91
CA ILE A 137 19.62 5.07 16.00
C ILE A 137 18.12 5.39 16.11
N ALA A 138 17.74 6.68 16.12
CA ALA A 138 16.35 7.11 16.18
C ALA A 138 15.57 6.61 14.97
N ALA A 139 16.12 6.70 13.76
CA ALA A 139 15.51 6.19 12.53
C ALA A 139 15.23 4.68 12.57
N THR A 140 15.89 3.92 13.44
CA THR A 140 15.65 2.48 13.65
C THR A 140 14.38 2.23 14.46
N PHE A 141 14.02 3.14 15.37
CA PHE A 141 12.86 3.00 16.26
C PHE A 141 11.62 3.69 15.74
N ILE A 142 11.77 4.65 14.83
CA ILE A 142 10.67 5.43 14.29
C ILE A 142 10.16 4.77 13.01
N GLN A 143 9.06 4.01 13.11
CA GLN A 143 8.44 3.34 11.96
C GLN A 143 7.10 3.98 11.63
N PRO A 144 6.92 4.51 10.41
CA PRO A 144 5.63 5.04 10.00
C PRO A 144 4.58 3.92 9.97
N SER A 145 3.44 4.19 10.58
CA SER A 145 2.25 3.35 10.53
C SER A 145 1.10 4.15 9.91
N TYR A 146 0.17 3.44 9.28
CA TYR A 146 -0.99 4.04 8.65
C TYR A 146 -2.25 3.37 9.18
N LEU A 147 -3.29 4.16 9.40
CA LEU A 147 -4.61 3.67 9.77
C LEU A 147 -5.54 3.73 8.55
N LEU A 148 -6.26 2.66 8.34
CA LEU A 148 -7.37 2.58 7.40
C LEU A 148 -8.64 2.84 8.17
N LYS A 149 -9.34 3.92 7.80
CA LYS A 149 -10.48 4.48 8.51
C LYS A 149 -11.68 4.63 7.60
N ASP A 150 -12.87 4.42 8.17
CA ASP A 150 -14.13 4.74 7.50
C ASP A 150 -14.44 6.25 7.50
N ALA A 151 -15.58 6.62 6.92
CA ALA A 151 -16.03 8.01 6.85
C ALA A 151 -16.29 8.63 8.25
N SER A 152 -16.55 7.81 9.27
CA SER A 152 -16.72 8.27 10.66
C SER A 152 -15.40 8.56 11.36
N GLY A 153 -14.28 8.12 10.77
CA GLY A 153 -12.93 8.20 11.35
C GLY A 153 -12.56 7.00 12.22
N THR A 154 -13.42 5.98 12.28
CA THR A 154 -13.12 4.74 13.00
C THR A 154 -12.04 3.95 12.25
N ALA A 155 -10.99 3.55 12.97
CA ALA A 155 -9.90 2.75 12.41
C ALA A 155 -10.27 1.26 12.44
N HIS A 156 -10.15 0.61 11.28
CA HIS A 156 -10.48 -0.81 11.10
C HIS A 156 -9.24 -1.66 10.85
N TYR A 157 -8.22 -1.07 10.21
CA TYR A 157 -6.96 -1.75 9.94
C TYR A 157 -5.79 -0.84 10.22
N ARG A 158 -4.65 -1.45 10.52
CA ARG A 158 -3.37 -0.78 10.72
C ARG A 158 -2.31 -1.36 9.80
N ILE A 159 -1.62 -0.52 9.06
CA ILE A 159 -0.47 -0.87 8.26
C ILE A 159 0.78 -0.49 9.04
N VAL A 160 1.62 -1.46 9.34
CA VAL A 160 2.89 -1.26 10.04
C VAL A 160 4.04 -1.58 9.08
N LYS A 161 4.95 -0.64 8.90
CA LYS A 161 6.18 -0.86 8.15
C LYS A 161 7.24 -1.40 9.08
N ARG A 162 7.79 -2.57 8.79
CA ARG A 162 8.91 -3.16 9.54
C ARG A 162 10.19 -3.05 8.72
N ARG A 163 11.26 -2.53 9.29
CA ARG A 163 12.56 -2.46 8.61
C ARG A 163 13.25 -3.82 8.66
N SER A 164 13.91 -4.16 7.55
CA SER A 164 14.86 -5.27 7.43
C SER A 164 15.99 -4.79 6.53
N PHE A 165 17.20 -5.37 6.72
CA PHE A 165 18.38 -4.99 5.92
C PHE A 165 18.28 -5.40 4.44
N VAL A 166 17.44 -6.39 4.11
CA VAL A 166 17.37 -6.97 2.76
C VAL A 166 16.02 -6.72 2.07
N ALA A 167 14.96 -6.52 2.85
CA ALA A 167 13.62 -6.34 2.32
C ALA A 167 12.82 -5.36 3.21
N ARG A 168 11.84 -4.69 2.62
CA ARG A 168 10.85 -3.91 3.39
C ARG A 168 9.63 -4.78 3.62
N HIS A 169 9.27 -4.96 4.88
CA HIS A 169 8.08 -5.73 5.27
C HIS A 169 6.99 -4.77 5.74
N PHE A 170 5.77 -5.02 5.29
CA PHE A 170 4.58 -4.34 5.75
C PHE A 170 3.62 -5.38 6.31
N SER A 171 3.00 -5.07 7.44
CA SER A 171 1.96 -5.89 8.05
C SER A 171 0.64 -5.12 8.02
N LEU A 172 -0.42 -5.74 7.55
CA LEU A 172 -1.78 -5.23 7.62
C LEU A 172 -2.50 -6.00 8.72
N GLU A 173 -2.80 -5.31 9.81
CA GLU A 173 -3.43 -5.85 11.01
C GLU A 173 -4.90 -5.43 11.04
N HIS A 174 -5.80 -6.36 11.39
CA HIS A 174 -7.20 -6.06 11.65
C HIS A 174 -7.36 -5.63 13.11
N LEU A 175 -8.05 -4.53 13.38
CA LEU A 175 -8.17 -3.93 14.71
C LEU A 175 -9.39 -4.44 15.52
N GLY A 176 -10.04 -5.53 15.07
CA GLY A 176 -11.16 -6.14 15.77
C GLY A 176 -12.50 -5.41 15.63
N THR A 177 -12.56 -4.37 14.82
CA THR A 177 -13.80 -3.65 14.52
C THR A 177 -14.55 -4.33 13.36
N THR A 178 -15.87 -4.33 13.38
CA THR A 178 -16.67 -4.81 12.24
C THR A 178 -16.66 -3.77 11.14
N ALA A 179 -15.88 -4.03 10.08
CA ALA A 179 -15.93 -3.27 8.84
C ALA A 179 -16.31 -4.22 7.70
N ASP A 180 -17.32 -3.88 6.95
CA ASP A 180 -17.74 -4.61 5.76
C ASP A 180 -17.01 -4.08 4.51
N PHE A 181 -15.67 -4.03 4.58
CA PHE A 181 -14.87 -3.69 3.42
C PHE A 181 -14.44 -4.94 2.67
N PRO A 182 -14.51 -4.95 1.32
CA PRO A 182 -14.00 -6.07 0.54
C PRO A 182 -12.51 -6.30 0.86
N ALA A 183 -12.18 -7.47 1.45
CA ALA A 183 -10.81 -7.81 1.87
C ALA A 183 -9.80 -7.71 0.72
N GLU A 184 -10.24 -8.05 -0.48
CA GLU A 184 -9.52 -7.88 -1.73
C GLU A 184 -9.11 -6.42 -1.96
N LEU A 185 -10.04 -5.48 -1.86
CA LEU A 185 -9.77 -4.05 -2.07
C LEU A 185 -8.87 -3.48 -0.97
N VAL A 186 -9.03 -3.96 0.27
CA VAL A 186 -8.15 -3.58 1.39
C VAL A 186 -6.70 -4.02 1.10
N ALA A 187 -6.48 -5.27 0.65
CA ALA A 187 -5.16 -5.76 0.31
C ALA A 187 -4.55 -5.06 -0.92
N LEU A 188 -5.34 -4.78 -1.94
CA LEU A 188 -4.91 -4.05 -3.15
C LEU A 188 -4.55 -2.59 -2.81
N SER A 189 -5.28 -1.97 -1.88
CA SER A 189 -4.98 -0.61 -1.40
C SER A 189 -3.68 -0.57 -0.60
N LEU A 190 -3.37 -1.60 0.20
CA LEU A 190 -2.07 -1.75 0.86
C LEU A 190 -0.94 -1.77 -0.19
N ILE A 191 -1.06 -2.61 -1.22
CA ILE A 191 -0.07 -2.72 -2.29
C ILE A 191 0.16 -1.35 -2.95
N GLN A 192 -0.92 -0.65 -3.32
CA GLN A 192 -0.82 0.65 -3.97
C GLN A 192 -0.20 1.71 -3.03
N THR A 193 -0.54 1.70 -1.75
CA THR A 193 0.07 2.59 -0.75
C THR A 193 1.57 2.37 -0.64
N ILE A 194 2.05 1.12 -0.64
CA ILE A 194 3.48 0.78 -0.61
C ILE A 194 4.21 1.39 -1.82
N PHE A 195 3.64 1.30 -3.02
CA PHE A 195 4.26 1.87 -4.22
C PHE A 195 4.26 3.40 -4.21
N LEU A 196 3.17 4.02 -3.77
CA LEU A 196 3.07 5.48 -3.68
C LEU A 196 4.04 6.06 -2.64
N GLU A 197 4.18 5.42 -1.49
CA GLU A 197 5.15 5.82 -0.46
C GLU A 197 6.60 5.66 -0.94
N ARG A 198 6.88 4.61 -1.70
CA ARG A 198 8.20 4.44 -2.31
C ARG A 198 8.54 5.58 -3.27
N ASN A 199 7.61 5.96 -4.12
CA ASN A 199 7.83 7.02 -5.11
C ASN A 199 8.02 8.40 -4.45
N ARG A 200 7.55 8.57 -3.21
CA ARG A 200 7.76 9.79 -2.41
C ARG A 200 9.13 9.85 -1.72
N GLY A 201 9.63 8.70 -1.27
CA GLY A 201 10.92 8.62 -0.55
C GLY A 201 12.15 8.50 -1.47
N GLY A 202 11.98 8.55 -2.77
CA GLY A 202 13.04 8.46 -3.78
C GLY A 202 13.30 9.75 -4.56
N ALA A 203 12.81 10.89 -4.06
CA ALA A 203 13.10 12.21 -4.61
C ALA A 203 14.14 12.92 -3.74
#